data_3985857a2bdded646c613898131afb2b
#
_entry.id   3985857a2bdded646c613898131afb2b
#
_cell.length_a   1.000
_cell.length_b   1.000
_cell.length_c   1.000
_cell.angle_alpha   90.00
_cell.angle_beta   90.00
_cell.angle_gamma   90.00
#
_symmetry.space_group_name_H-M   'P 1'
#
loop_
_entity.id
_entity.type
_entity.pdbx_description
1 polymer ?
#
loop_
_entity_poly.entity_id
_entity_poly.type
_entity_poly.pdbx_seq_one_letter_code
_entity_poly.pdbx_strand_id
1 'polypeptide(L)'
;DPIGVASNYAGMRFWSPEFIIKEIDKLVDMGVKTIRISDEMFLLNKKYYGPLCTMIKERGYGEFLNMWAYSRGDTDKKPENLKLIRDAGFRWLCLGIESGDKKVRLEASKGKFNDVDIKYIVDMVPHADIDIMANYLVGLPGDTHESMEKTLDLSMELCTRGWNMYAAMALPGSRLYRDALTQGHDLPDDYVGYSFHSYETLPLPTDDLLPSEILKFRDEAWTRYHTYEPFLDLVEQKSGKKARQDILDMTKIKLKRKILGH
;
A
#
# COMPACT_ATOMS: atom_id res chain seq x y z
N ASP A 1 -10.17 21.30 9.04
CA ASP A 1 -8.79 21.72 8.84
C ASP A 1 -7.92 21.18 9.99
N PRO A 2 -7.19 20.09 9.78
CA PRO A 2 -6.49 19.42 10.88
C PRO A 2 -5.28 20.19 11.46
N ILE A 3 -4.76 21.18 10.76
CA ILE A 3 -3.56 21.93 11.17
C ILE A 3 -3.72 23.45 11.00
N GLY A 4 -4.95 23.97 10.93
CA GLY A 4 -5.20 25.41 10.74
C GLY A 4 -4.78 25.94 9.37
N VAL A 5 -4.49 25.07 8.41
CA VAL A 5 -4.12 25.46 7.04
C VAL A 5 -5.38 25.73 6.24
N ALA A 6 -5.48 26.89 5.62
CA ALA A 6 -6.64 27.27 4.84
C ALA A 6 -6.96 26.23 3.75
N SER A 7 -8.25 26.00 3.47
CA SER A 7 -8.73 24.94 2.57
C SER A 7 -8.13 24.98 1.15
N ASN A 8 -7.69 26.15 0.68
CA ASN A 8 -6.99 26.31 -0.60
C ASN A 8 -5.59 25.66 -0.63
N TYR A 9 -4.97 25.40 0.52
CA TYR A 9 -3.71 24.66 0.61
C TYR A 9 -3.91 23.13 0.71
N ALA A 10 -5.12 22.66 0.96
CA ALA A 10 -5.46 21.25 1.00
C ALA A 10 -5.68 20.63 -0.39
N GLY A 11 -5.63 21.42 -1.47
CA GLY A 11 -5.73 20.96 -2.84
C GLY A 11 -4.48 20.21 -3.30
N MET A 12 -4.67 19.18 -4.14
CA MET A 12 -3.54 18.49 -4.79
C MET A 12 -2.79 19.46 -5.70
N ARG A 13 -1.46 19.45 -5.59
CA ARG A 13 -0.56 20.24 -6.44
C ARG A 13 0.25 19.29 -7.29
N PHE A 14 0.40 19.65 -8.57
CA PHE A 14 1.12 18.86 -9.54
C PHE A 14 2.25 19.68 -10.16
N TRP A 15 3.40 19.06 -10.33
CA TRP A 15 4.38 19.55 -11.30
C TRP A 15 3.84 19.29 -12.72
N SER A 16 4.21 20.09 -13.69
CA SER A 16 3.75 19.81 -15.07
C SER A 16 4.37 18.50 -15.60
N PRO A 17 3.66 17.77 -16.47
CA PRO A 17 4.23 16.58 -17.12
C PRO A 17 5.57 16.87 -17.82
N GLU A 18 5.72 18.07 -18.41
CA GLU A 18 6.93 18.52 -19.07
C GLU A 18 8.11 18.76 -18.12
N PHE A 19 7.82 19.11 -16.87
CA PHE A 19 8.85 19.18 -15.83
C PHE A 19 9.27 17.78 -15.40
N ILE A 20 8.32 16.91 -15.07
CA ILE A 20 8.60 15.56 -14.58
C ILE A 20 9.32 14.72 -15.62
N ILE A 21 8.95 14.83 -16.92
CA ILE A 21 9.64 14.04 -17.95
C ILE A 21 11.12 14.42 -18.07
N LYS A 22 11.49 15.68 -17.86
CA LYS A 22 12.90 16.10 -17.84
C LYS A 22 13.66 15.52 -16.67
N GLU A 23 13.02 15.34 -15.52
CA GLU A 23 13.65 14.66 -14.38
C GLU A 23 13.82 13.15 -14.65
N ILE A 24 12.85 12.53 -15.33
CA ILE A 24 12.97 11.14 -15.80
C ILE A 24 14.10 11.02 -16.83
N ASP A 25 14.21 11.95 -17.79
CA ASP A 25 15.28 11.98 -18.79
C ASP A 25 16.66 11.96 -18.10
N LYS A 26 16.87 12.80 -17.08
CA LYS A 26 18.11 12.81 -16.29
C LYS A 26 18.40 11.47 -15.58
N LEU A 27 17.36 10.86 -14.99
CA LEU A 27 17.51 9.55 -14.34
C LEU A 27 17.89 8.47 -15.34
N VAL A 28 17.30 8.48 -16.53
CA VAL A 28 17.63 7.55 -17.61
C VAL A 28 19.05 7.77 -18.11
N ASP A 29 19.49 9.01 -18.29
CA ASP A 29 20.87 9.36 -18.69
C ASP A 29 21.90 8.89 -17.64
N MET A 30 21.52 8.86 -16.37
CA MET A 30 22.32 8.28 -15.27
C MET A 30 22.31 6.74 -15.24
N GLY A 31 21.55 6.07 -16.11
CA GLY A 31 21.43 4.62 -16.19
C GLY A 31 20.40 4.01 -15.23
N VAL A 32 19.53 4.82 -14.61
CA VAL A 32 18.46 4.34 -13.72
C VAL A 32 17.41 3.59 -14.55
N LYS A 33 17.07 2.37 -14.11
CA LYS A 33 16.05 1.52 -14.76
C LYS A 33 14.82 1.26 -13.89
N THR A 34 14.92 1.54 -12.59
CA THR A 34 13.80 1.34 -11.66
C THR A 34 13.46 2.67 -11.00
N ILE A 35 12.22 3.11 -11.17
CA ILE A 35 11.73 4.39 -10.64
C ILE A 35 10.45 4.15 -9.85
N ARG A 36 10.43 4.64 -8.61
CA ARG A 36 9.22 4.67 -7.79
C ARG A 36 8.65 6.09 -7.79
N ILE A 37 7.44 6.23 -8.27
CA ILE A 37 6.68 7.48 -8.13
C ILE A 37 6.16 7.55 -6.69
N SER A 38 6.58 8.58 -5.95
CA SER A 38 6.23 8.74 -4.53
C SER A 38 4.86 9.38 -4.31
N ASP A 39 4.19 9.83 -5.36
CA ASP A 39 2.85 10.40 -5.27
C ASP A 39 1.88 9.35 -4.68
N GLU A 40 1.19 9.70 -3.60
CA GLU A 40 0.27 8.79 -2.90
C GLU A 40 -0.87 8.30 -3.78
N MET A 41 -1.25 9.06 -4.82
CA MET A 41 -2.37 8.80 -5.69
C MET A 41 -2.09 9.20 -7.13
N PHE A 42 -1.04 8.65 -7.72
CA PHE A 42 -0.58 8.99 -9.07
C PHE A 42 -1.69 8.89 -10.13
N LEU A 43 -2.49 7.82 -10.09
CA LEU A 43 -3.55 7.57 -11.07
C LEU A 43 -4.86 8.33 -10.82
N LEU A 44 -4.92 9.22 -9.80
CA LEU A 44 -6.14 9.95 -9.50
C LEU A 44 -6.56 10.93 -10.60
N ASN A 45 -5.59 11.54 -11.29
CA ASN A 45 -5.84 12.59 -12.26
C ASN A 45 -5.28 12.23 -13.65
N LYS A 46 -6.15 11.72 -14.50
CA LYS A 46 -5.78 11.35 -15.88
C LYS A 46 -5.24 12.52 -16.71
N LYS A 47 -5.69 13.76 -16.45
CA LYS A 47 -5.17 14.94 -17.13
C LYS A 47 -3.70 15.22 -16.80
N TYR A 48 -3.21 14.66 -15.67
CA TYR A 48 -1.81 14.74 -15.26
C TYR A 48 -1.02 13.51 -15.75
N TYR A 49 -1.40 12.29 -15.32
CA TYR A 49 -0.59 11.12 -15.65
C TYR A 49 -0.65 10.70 -17.12
N GLY A 50 -1.78 10.99 -17.81
CA GLY A 50 -1.95 10.61 -19.21
C GLY A 50 -0.90 11.23 -20.13
N PRO A 51 -0.74 12.58 -20.17
CA PRO A 51 0.33 13.23 -20.93
C PRO A 51 1.73 12.74 -20.53
N LEU A 52 2.01 12.57 -19.23
CA LEU A 52 3.31 12.06 -18.76
C LEU A 52 3.60 10.66 -19.29
N CYS A 53 2.64 9.74 -19.17
CA CYS A 53 2.78 8.37 -19.72
C CYS A 53 2.99 8.37 -21.24
N THR A 54 2.31 9.26 -21.95
CA THR A 54 2.51 9.42 -23.41
C THR A 54 3.94 9.87 -23.72
N MET A 55 4.45 10.87 -23.01
CA MET A 55 5.84 11.36 -23.20
C MET A 55 6.89 10.31 -22.88
N ILE A 56 6.68 9.49 -21.84
CA ILE A 56 7.57 8.36 -21.47
C ILE A 56 7.58 7.33 -22.61
N LYS A 57 6.40 6.98 -23.13
CA LYS A 57 6.22 6.01 -24.22
C LYS A 57 6.89 6.52 -25.52
N GLU A 58 6.69 7.78 -25.89
CA GLU A 58 7.28 8.40 -27.09
C GLU A 58 8.81 8.39 -27.07
N ARG A 59 9.44 8.39 -25.88
CA ARG A 59 10.89 8.24 -25.69
C ARG A 59 11.39 6.79 -25.75
N GLY A 60 10.49 5.83 -25.87
CA GLY A 60 10.83 4.40 -25.80
C GLY A 60 11.21 3.91 -24.40
N TYR A 61 11.04 4.73 -23.37
CA TYR A 61 11.45 4.38 -22.00
C TYR A 61 10.62 3.24 -21.42
N GLY A 62 9.38 3.08 -21.85
CA GLY A 62 8.49 2.00 -21.43
C GLY A 62 9.02 0.60 -21.72
N GLU A 63 9.98 0.45 -22.64
CA GLU A 63 10.55 -0.85 -22.99
C GLU A 63 11.49 -1.41 -21.92
N PHE A 64 12.20 -0.52 -21.19
CA PHE A 64 13.22 -0.94 -20.22
C PHE A 64 13.00 -0.42 -18.80
N LEU A 65 12.18 0.62 -18.60
CA LEU A 65 11.88 1.11 -17.25
C LEU A 65 10.97 0.14 -16.51
N ASN A 66 11.29 -0.04 -15.23
CA ASN A 66 10.47 -0.73 -14.25
C ASN A 66 9.96 0.31 -13.25
N MET A 67 8.72 0.77 -13.44
CA MET A 67 8.14 1.84 -12.64
C MET A 67 7.08 1.32 -11.68
N TRP A 68 7.00 2.00 -10.53
CA TRP A 68 6.00 1.77 -9.48
C TRP A 68 5.18 3.02 -9.27
N ALA A 69 3.87 2.86 -9.04
CA ALA A 69 2.99 3.96 -8.64
C ALA A 69 1.99 3.49 -7.57
N TYR A 70 1.52 4.46 -6.80
CA TYR A 70 0.45 4.25 -5.83
C TYR A 70 -0.90 4.63 -6.43
N SER A 71 -1.91 3.83 -6.11
CA SER A 71 -3.27 4.08 -6.51
C SER A 71 -4.25 3.54 -5.47
N ARG A 72 -5.48 4.03 -5.50
CA ARG A 72 -6.59 3.40 -4.78
C ARG A 72 -7.29 2.39 -5.67
N GLY A 73 -7.94 1.40 -5.06
CA GLY A 73 -8.73 0.40 -5.77
C GLY A 73 -9.93 0.97 -6.55
N ASP A 74 -10.31 2.23 -6.35
CA ASP A 74 -11.39 2.91 -7.07
C ASP A 74 -10.90 3.79 -8.23
N THR A 75 -9.59 3.95 -8.41
CA THR A 75 -8.99 4.76 -9.45
C THR A 75 -8.79 3.95 -10.74
N ASP A 76 -9.22 4.54 -11.83
CA ASP A 76 -9.02 4.18 -13.23
C ASP A 76 -9.17 2.68 -13.59
N LYS A 77 -10.42 2.24 -13.63
CA LYS A 77 -10.83 0.86 -13.95
C LYS A 77 -10.88 0.57 -15.47
N LYS A 78 -10.37 1.48 -16.31
CA LYS A 78 -10.49 1.34 -17.77
C LYS A 78 -9.28 0.59 -18.35
N PRO A 79 -9.49 -0.50 -19.10
CA PRO A 79 -8.39 -1.27 -19.69
C PRO A 79 -7.42 -0.43 -20.52
N GLU A 80 -7.94 0.57 -21.26
CA GLU A 80 -7.10 1.45 -22.07
C GLU A 80 -6.16 2.32 -21.24
N ASN A 81 -6.52 2.67 -20.01
CA ASN A 81 -5.65 3.43 -19.12
C ASN A 81 -4.60 2.54 -18.48
N LEU A 82 -4.94 1.31 -18.10
CA LEU A 82 -3.96 0.32 -17.65
C LEU A 82 -2.95 0.02 -18.76
N LYS A 83 -3.42 -0.12 -20.00
CA LYS A 83 -2.52 -0.29 -21.14
C LYS A 83 -1.58 0.90 -21.31
N LEU A 84 -2.06 2.14 -21.18
CA LEU A 84 -1.25 3.33 -21.31
C LEU A 84 -0.12 3.37 -20.27
N ILE A 85 -0.45 3.11 -19.00
CA ILE A 85 0.57 3.09 -17.94
C ILE A 85 1.54 1.91 -18.09
N ARG A 86 1.05 0.76 -18.55
CA ARG A 86 1.92 -0.40 -18.86
C ARG A 86 2.91 -0.07 -19.98
N ASP A 87 2.43 0.54 -21.05
CA ASP A 87 3.25 0.97 -22.18
C ASP A 87 4.29 2.04 -21.78
N ALA A 88 4.00 2.83 -20.75
CA ALA A 88 4.93 3.82 -20.17
C ALA A 88 5.97 3.19 -19.21
N GLY A 89 5.93 1.87 -18.98
CA GLY A 89 6.93 1.20 -18.15
C GLY A 89 6.50 0.92 -16.71
N PHE A 90 5.25 1.20 -16.34
CA PHE A 90 4.74 0.78 -15.04
C PHE A 90 4.55 -0.72 -15.02
N ARG A 91 5.22 -1.36 -14.06
CA ARG A 91 5.21 -2.81 -13.83
C ARG A 91 4.51 -3.17 -12.53
N TRP A 92 4.34 -2.21 -11.63
CA TRP A 92 3.74 -2.39 -10.33
C TRP A 92 2.76 -1.27 -9.99
N LEU A 93 1.60 -1.65 -9.45
CA LEU A 93 0.68 -0.75 -8.78
C LEU A 93 0.54 -1.13 -7.32
N CYS A 94 0.81 -0.18 -6.44
CA CYS A 94 0.52 -0.31 -5.02
C CYS A 94 -0.93 0.11 -4.78
N LEU A 95 -1.79 -0.85 -4.46
CA LEU A 95 -3.21 -0.62 -4.25
C LEU A 95 -3.56 -0.62 -2.76
N GLY A 96 -4.18 0.45 -2.28
CA GLY A 96 -4.81 0.46 -0.96
C GLY A 96 -6.11 -0.33 -1.01
N ILE A 97 -6.17 -1.47 -0.31
CA ILE A 97 -7.36 -2.32 -0.14
C ILE A 97 -7.95 -2.08 1.24
N GLU A 98 -7.08 -1.74 2.18
CA GLU A 98 -7.34 -1.35 3.55
C GLU A 98 -7.85 -2.53 4.40
N SER A 99 -9.14 -2.86 4.37
CA SER A 99 -9.75 -3.90 5.21
C SER A 99 -10.65 -4.84 4.42
N GLY A 100 -10.67 -6.11 4.79
CA GLY A 100 -11.60 -7.13 4.31
C GLY A 100 -13.01 -6.95 4.88
N ASP A 101 -13.12 -6.35 6.06
CA ASP A 101 -14.43 -6.01 6.63
C ASP A 101 -14.96 -4.72 6.01
N LYS A 102 -16.16 -4.83 5.40
CA LYS A 102 -16.78 -3.71 4.69
C LYS A 102 -17.06 -2.51 5.61
N LYS A 103 -17.51 -2.77 6.85
CA LYS A 103 -17.85 -1.70 7.81
C LYS A 103 -16.59 -0.93 8.19
N VAL A 104 -15.55 -1.62 8.60
CA VAL A 104 -14.25 -1.02 8.97
C VAL A 104 -13.67 -0.24 7.80
N ARG A 105 -13.68 -0.82 6.59
CA ARG A 105 -13.18 -0.15 5.38
C ARG A 105 -13.95 1.13 5.04
N LEU A 106 -15.27 1.14 5.19
CA LEU A 106 -16.10 2.31 4.92
C LEU A 106 -15.87 3.43 5.94
N GLU A 107 -15.72 3.09 7.21
CA GLU A 107 -15.40 4.05 8.27
C GLU A 107 -14.03 4.69 8.03
N ALA A 108 -13.00 3.89 7.74
CA ALA A 108 -11.65 4.36 7.43
C ALA A 108 -11.62 5.28 6.20
N SER A 109 -12.39 4.94 5.15
CA SER A 109 -12.44 5.70 3.89
C SER A 109 -13.48 6.83 3.88
N LYS A 110 -14.19 7.07 4.98
CA LYS A 110 -15.32 8.02 5.08
C LYS A 110 -16.38 7.77 3.98
N GLY A 111 -16.71 6.51 3.74
CA GLY A 111 -17.73 6.10 2.78
C GLY A 111 -17.33 6.18 1.30
N LYS A 112 -16.11 6.58 0.98
CA LYS A 112 -15.65 6.73 -0.41
C LYS A 112 -15.36 5.41 -1.14
N PHE A 113 -15.34 4.29 -0.41
CA PHE A 113 -15.06 2.94 -0.91
C PHE A 113 -16.30 2.04 -1.01
N ASN A 114 -17.48 2.64 -1.16
CA ASN A 114 -18.77 1.92 -1.07
C ASN A 114 -18.98 0.89 -2.17
N ASP A 115 -18.60 1.22 -3.41
CA ASP A 115 -18.98 0.46 -4.61
C ASP A 115 -17.76 -0.09 -5.35
N VAL A 116 -16.65 -0.29 -4.64
CA VAL A 116 -15.43 -0.82 -5.26
C VAL A 116 -15.46 -2.34 -5.23
N ASP A 117 -15.54 -2.93 -6.39
CA ASP A 117 -15.29 -4.36 -6.57
C ASP A 117 -13.77 -4.61 -6.56
N ILE A 118 -13.24 -4.88 -5.38
CA ILE A 118 -11.80 -5.12 -5.18
C ILE A 118 -11.35 -6.33 -5.98
N LYS A 119 -12.16 -7.39 -6.03
CA LYS A 119 -11.82 -8.62 -6.78
C LYS A 119 -11.68 -8.33 -8.27
N TYR A 120 -12.63 -7.57 -8.83
CA TYR A 120 -12.57 -7.15 -10.22
C TYR A 120 -11.31 -6.37 -10.56
N ILE A 121 -10.89 -5.44 -9.69
CA ILE A 121 -9.68 -4.63 -9.92
C ILE A 121 -8.42 -5.48 -9.82
N VAL A 122 -8.35 -6.33 -8.79
CA VAL A 122 -7.20 -7.22 -8.58
C VAL A 122 -7.09 -8.26 -9.70
N ASP A 123 -8.19 -8.66 -10.31
CA ASP A 123 -8.19 -9.51 -11.50
C ASP A 123 -7.76 -8.74 -12.77
N MET A 124 -8.29 -7.53 -12.95
CA MET A 124 -8.07 -6.75 -14.18
C MET A 124 -6.63 -6.24 -14.35
N VAL A 125 -5.98 -5.80 -13.27
CA VAL A 125 -4.63 -5.20 -13.33
C VAL A 125 -3.58 -6.18 -13.85
N PRO A 126 -3.50 -7.44 -13.38
CA PRO A 126 -2.57 -8.43 -13.94
C PRO A 126 -2.82 -8.76 -15.41
N HIS A 127 -4.06 -8.66 -15.91
CA HIS A 127 -4.36 -8.83 -17.34
C HIS A 127 -3.70 -7.76 -18.22
N ALA A 128 -3.37 -6.60 -17.64
CA ALA A 128 -2.57 -5.58 -18.30
C ALA A 128 -1.05 -5.81 -18.16
N ASP A 129 -0.61 -6.94 -17.63
CA ASP A 129 0.80 -7.27 -17.32
C ASP A 129 1.42 -6.28 -16.31
N ILE A 130 0.66 -5.92 -15.30
CA ILE A 130 1.07 -5.09 -14.16
C ILE A 130 0.88 -5.90 -12.89
N ASP A 131 1.91 -6.02 -12.07
CA ASP A 131 1.82 -6.69 -10.78
C ASP A 131 1.20 -5.76 -9.71
N ILE A 132 0.54 -6.35 -8.74
CA ILE A 132 -0.08 -5.63 -7.63
C ILE A 132 0.74 -5.83 -6.35
N MET A 133 1.03 -4.71 -5.68
CA MET A 133 1.39 -4.66 -4.27
C MET A 133 0.14 -4.25 -3.49
N ALA A 134 -0.54 -5.23 -2.89
CA ALA A 134 -1.73 -4.97 -2.09
C ALA A 134 -1.36 -4.50 -0.68
N ASN A 135 -1.99 -3.42 -0.23
CA ASN A 135 -1.77 -2.84 1.10
C ASN A 135 -3.04 -2.97 1.93
N TYR A 136 -2.87 -3.52 3.13
CA TYR A 136 -3.93 -3.76 4.11
C TYR A 136 -3.62 -3.03 5.42
N LEU A 137 -4.65 -2.70 6.17
CA LEU A 137 -4.56 -2.13 7.52
C LEU A 137 -5.30 -3.02 8.50
N VAL A 138 -4.77 -3.15 9.71
CA VAL A 138 -5.40 -3.79 10.86
C VAL A 138 -5.30 -2.90 12.09
N GLY A 139 -6.21 -3.05 13.05
CA GLY A 139 -6.28 -2.17 14.20
C GLY A 139 -6.83 -0.78 13.86
N LEU A 140 -7.60 -0.66 12.80
CA LEU A 140 -8.39 0.54 12.51
C LEU A 140 -9.47 0.73 13.60
N PRO A 141 -9.93 1.96 13.88
CA PRO A 141 -11.08 2.15 14.75
C PRO A 141 -12.26 1.25 14.32
N GLY A 142 -12.82 0.52 15.27
CA GLY A 142 -13.87 -0.48 15.04
C GLY A 142 -13.39 -1.86 14.58
N ASP A 143 -12.08 -2.09 14.45
CA ASP A 143 -11.56 -3.44 14.21
C ASP A 143 -11.72 -4.33 15.45
N THR A 144 -12.09 -5.57 15.19
CA THR A 144 -12.12 -6.70 16.12
C THR A 144 -11.18 -7.78 15.61
N HIS A 145 -10.96 -8.83 16.41
CA HIS A 145 -10.19 -10.00 15.95
C HIS A 145 -10.80 -10.62 14.69
N GLU A 146 -12.14 -10.71 14.64
CA GLU A 146 -12.88 -11.25 13.50
C GLU A 146 -12.70 -10.40 12.24
N SER A 147 -12.75 -9.08 12.33
CA SER A 147 -12.58 -8.18 11.16
C SER A 147 -11.14 -8.20 10.63
N MET A 148 -10.15 -8.33 11.50
CA MET A 148 -8.75 -8.52 11.09
C MET A 148 -8.55 -9.87 10.39
N GLU A 149 -9.15 -10.96 10.87
CA GLU A 149 -9.12 -12.25 10.17
C GLU A 149 -9.79 -12.17 8.80
N LYS A 150 -10.94 -11.51 8.66
CA LYS A 150 -11.56 -11.24 7.35
C LYS A 150 -10.62 -10.49 6.39
N THR A 151 -9.80 -9.61 6.93
CA THR A 151 -8.80 -8.87 6.13
C THR A 151 -7.70 -9.79 5.64
N LEU A 152 -7.21 -10.69 6.49
CA LEU A 152 -6.22 -11.69 6.09
C LEU A 152 -6.81 -12.70 5.09
N ASP A 153 -8.02 -13.20 5.34
CA ASP A 153 -8.71 -14.14 4.45
C ASP A 153 -8.91 -13.53 3.05
N LEU A 154 -9.38 -12.27 2.99
CA LEU A 154 -9.48 -11.55 1.72
C LEU A 154 -8.11 -11.45 1.05
N SER A 155 -7.04 -11.15 1.78
CA SER A 155 -5.71 -11.03 1.22
C SER A 155 -5.20 -12.35 0.64
N MET A 156 -5.49 -13.47 1.29
CA MET A 156 -5.16 -14.81 0.80
C MET A 156 -6.01 -15.21 -0.41
N GLU A 157 -7.29 -14.84 -0.44
CA GLU A 157 -8.18 -15.05 -1.59
C GLU A 157 -7.70 -14.27 -2.82
N LEU A 158 -7.33 -12.99 -2.65
CA LEU A 158 -6.82 -12.15 -3.73
C LEU A 158 -5.44 -12.58 -4.23
N CYS A 159 -4.62 -13.14 -3.37
CA CYS A 159 -3.32 -13.73 -3.65
C CYS A 159 -2.45 -12.88 -4.59
N THR A 160 -2.19 -11.62 -4.24
CA THR A 160 -1.40 -10.72 -5.05
C THR A 160 0.09 -10.99 -4.90
N ARG A 161 0.89 -10.65 -5.92
CA ARG A 161 2.34 -10.90 -5.93
C ARG A 161 3.11 -10.10 -4.88
N GLY A 162 2.63 -8.93 -4.51
CA GLY A 162 3.15 -8.13 -3.40
C GLY A 162 2.09 -7.93 -2.34
N TRP A 163 2.49 -7.96 -1.07
CA TRP A 163 1.60 -7.86 0.06
C TRP A 163 2.22 -7.07 1.21
N ASN A 164 1.47 -6.13 1.76
CA ASN A 164 1.80 -5.44 2.99
C ASN A 164 0.57 -5.38 3.90
N MET A 165 0.78 -5.58 5.18
CA MET A 165 -0.21 -5.33 6.21
C MET A 165 0.41 -4.47 7.30
N TYR A 166 -0.25 -3.38 7.63
CA TYR A 166 0.23 -2.41 8.60
C TYR A 166 -0.74 -2.33 9.77
N ALA A 167 -0.21 -2.21 10.98
CA ALA A 167 -1.01 -1.82 12.13
C ALA A 167 -1.35 -0.33 12.05
N ALA A 168 -2.58 0.06 12.42
CA ALA A 168 -2.99 1.46 12.41
C ALA A 168 -2.18 2.27 13.43
N MET A 169 -1.61 3.39 12.99
CA MET A 169 -0.74 4.25 13.78
C MET A 169 -1.31 5.66 13.87
N ALA A 170 -1.25 6.24 15.04
CA ALA A 170 -1.60 7.64 15.27
C ALA A 170 -0.46 8.57 14.85
N LEU A 171 -0.21 8.68 13.55
CA LEU A 171 0.89 9.50 13.05
C LEU A 171 0.71 10.99 13.45
N PRO A 172 1.76 11.66 13.96
CA PRO A 172 1.69 13.08 14.36
C PRO A 172 1.08 13.97 13.27
N GLY A 173 0.16 14.85 13.66
CA GLY A 173 -0.57 15.72 12.73
C GLY A 173 -1.83 15.11 12.11
N SER A 174 -2.04 13.78 12.21
CA SER A 174 -3.25 13.13 11.73
C SER A 174 -4.46 13.38 12.65
N ARG A 175 -5.66 13.10 12.15
CA ARG A 175 -6.86 13.10 12.98
C ARG A 175 -6.78 12.02 14.07
N LEU A 176 -6.34 10.81 13.72
CA LEU A 176 -6.16 9.72 14.68
C LEU A 176 -5.23 10.11 15.83
N TYR A 177 -4.17 10.89 15.57
CA TYR A 177 -3.28 11.39 16.60
C TYR A 177 -3.98 12.32 17.59
N ARG A 178 -4.80 13.25 17.08
CA ARG A 178 -5.56 14.16 17.96
C ARG A 178 -6.63 13.43 18.76
N ASP A 179 -7.33 12.50 18.13
CA ASP A 179 -8.35 11.70 18.78
C ASP A 179 -7.71 10.84 19.88
N ALA A 180 -6.55 10.21 19.61
CA ALA A 180 -5.80 9.43 20.59
C ALA A 180 -5.33 10.29 21.79
N LEU A 181 -4.82 11.51 21.57
CA LEU A 181 -4.48 12.43 22.64
C LEU A 181 -5.70 12.81 23.50
N THR A 182 -6.84 13.06 22.87
CA THR A 182 -8.08 13.43 23.56
C THR A 182 -8.62 12.28 24.42
N GLN A 183 -8.45 11.05 23.93
CA GLN A 183 -8.87 9.82 24.60
C GLN A 183 -7.86 9.32 25.65
N GLY A 184 -6.66 9.94 25.72
CA GLY A 184 -5.62 9.56 26.67
C GLY A 184 -4.94 8.24 26.34
N HIS A 185 -4.89 7.84 25.07
CA HIS A 185 -4.15 6.66 24.64
C HIS A 185 -2.64 6.90 24.71
N ASP A 186 -1.90 5.86 25.06
CA ASP A 186 -0.46 5.86 24.97
C ASP A 186 -0.01 6.01 23.52
N LEU A 187 0.92 6.93 23.31
CA LEU A 187 1.54 7.19 22.01
C LEU A 187 3.06 6.99 22.12
N PRO A 188 3.73 6.67 20.99
CA PRO A 188 5.19 6.61 21.01
C PRO A 188 5.84 7.91 21.47
N ASP A 189 6.87 7.80 22.33
CA ASP A 189 7.64 8.94 22.85
C ASP A 189 8.46 9.63 21.76
N ASP A 190 8.87 8.87 20.73
CA ASP A 190 9.63 9.35 19.59
C ASP A 190 9.22 8.71 18.26
N TYR A 191 9.86 9.12 17.15
CA TYR A 191 9.53 8.64 15.82
C TYR A 191 9.83 7.14 15.59
N VAL A 192 10.70 6.54 16.38
CA VAL A 192 11.04 5.11 16.26
C VAL A 192 9.82 4.24 16.56
N GLY A 193 9.01 4.65 17.55
CA GLY A 193 7.79 3.94 17.93
C GLY A 193 6.68 3.97 16.87
N TYR A 194 6.74 4.92 15.91
CA TYR A 194 5.83 4.97 14.75
C TYR A 194 6.30 4.10 13.57
N SER A 195 7.49 3.51 13.64
CA SER A 195 7.96 2.61 12.59
C SER A 195 7.31 1.23 12.71
N PHE A 196 6.72 0.73 11.61
CA PHE A 196 6.07 -0.59 11.56
C PHE A 196 7.00 -1.78 11.86
N HIS A 197 8.30 -1.58 11.77
CA HIS A 197 9.30 -2.66 11.89
C HIS A 197 10.23 -2.50 13.10
N SER A 198 10.09 -1.43 13.88
CA SER A 198 10.97 -1.20 15.03
C SER A 198 10.61 -2.10 16.22
N TYR A 199 11.57 -2.27 17.11
CA TYR A 199 11.35 -2.94 18.39
C TYR A 199 10.30 -2.20 19.23
N GLU A 200 10.25 -0.88 19.13
CA GLU A 200 9.38 0.01 19.92
C GLU A 200 8.03 0.32 19.28
N THR A 201 7.70 -0.35 18.17
CA THR A 201 6.40 -0.14 17.48
C THR A 201 5.25 -0.17 18.47
N LEU A 202 4.46 0.90 18.49
CA LEU A 202 3.27 1.04 19.35
C LEU A 202 2.07 1.47 18.49
N PRO A 203 1.23 0.52 18.02
CA PRO A 203 0.00 0.85 17.31
C PRO A 203 -1.07 1.38 18.27
N LEU A 204 -2.14 1.97 17.71
CA LEU A 204 -3.31 2.34 18.48
C LEU A 204 -4.07 1.10 18.98
N PRO A 205 -4.72 1.18 20.16
CA PRO A 205 -5.76 0.22 20.53
C PRO A 205 -7.02 0.44 19.69
N THR A 206 -7.92 -0.54 19.72
CA THR A 206 -9.33 -0.35 19.35
C THR A 206 -10.21 -0.49 20.60
N ASP A 207 -11.53 -0.36 20.44
CA ASP A 207 -12.46 -0.60 21.56
C ASP A 207 -12.38 -2.05 22.09
N ASP A 208 -11.99 -3.01 21.23
CA ASP A 208 -11.98 -4.44 21.51
C ASP A 208 -10.57 -5.04 21.61
N LEU A 209 -9.52 -4.34 21.19
CA LEU A 209 -8.18 -4.91 21.03
C LEU A 209 -7.09 -4.02 21.65
N LEU A 210 -6.16 -4.68 22.35
CA LEU A 210 -4.94 -4.03 22.82
C LEU A 210 -3.92 -3.84 21.68
N PRO A 211 -3.02 -2.85 21.78
CA PRO A 211 -1.94 -2.65 20.81
C PRO A 211 -1.06 -3.88 20.61
N SER A 212 -0.82 -4.65 21.68
CA SER A 212 -0.06 -5.90 21.63
C SER A 212 -0.74 -6.99 20.82
N GLU A 213 -2.07 -7.11 20.91
CA GLU A 213 -2.86 -8.10 20.17
C GLU A 213 -2.85 -7.77 18.66
N ILE A 214 -3.02 -6.49 18.31
CA ILE A 214 -2.98 -6.00 16.94
C ILE A 214 -1.61 -6.26 16.32
N LEU A 215 -0.52 -5.93 17.03
CA LEU A 215 0.83 -6.09 16.51
C LEU A 215 1.20 -7.56 16.37
N LYS A 216 0.80 -8.41 17.34
CA LYS A 216 0.97 -9.86 17.28
C LYS A 216 0.24 -10.44 16.05
N PHE A 217 -1.04 -10.09 15.89
CA PHE A 217 -1.82 -10.52 14.72
C PHE A 217 -1.13 -10.13 13.41
N ARG A 218 -0.70 -8.87 13.27
CA ARG A 218 -0.02 -8.38 12.07
C ARG A 218 1.24 -9.18 11.75
N ASP A 219 2.07 -9.51 12.75
CA ASP A 219 3.31 -10.26 12.55
C ASP A 219 3.03 -11.74 12.23
N GLU A 220 1.98 -12.33 12.82
CA GLU A 220 1.51 -13.67 12.47
C GLU A 220 0.89 -13.72 11.07
N ALA A 221 0.07 -12.74 10.71
CA ALA A 221 -0.53 -12.62 9.38
C ALA A 221 0.54 -12.53 8.27
N TRP A 222 1.63 -11.80 8.51
CA TRP A 222 2.76 -11.74 7.61
C TRP A 222 3.34 -13.14 7.35
N THR A 223 3.54 -13.92 8.40
CA THR A 223 4.04 -15.28 8.27
C THR A 223 3.04 -16.17 7.54
N ARG A 224 1.76 -16.12 7.91
CA ARG A 224 0.69 -16.91 7.28
C ARG A 224 0.60 -16.65 5.78
N TYR A 225 0.64 -15.39 5.35
CA TYR A 225 0.60 -15.04 3.93
C TYR A 225 1.84 -15.51 3.17
N HIS A 226 3.03 -15.28 3.72
CA HIS A 226 4.29 -15.60 3.03
C HIS A 226 4.68 -17.08 3.10
N THR A 227 3.92 -17.91 3.82
CA THR A 227 4.00 -19.38 3.79
C THR A 227 2.79 -20.03 3.10
N TYR A 228 1.87 -19.23 2.56
CA TYR A 228 0.70 -19.72 1.83
C TYR A 228 1.11 -20.29 0.47
N GLU A 229 0.83 -21.59 0.23
CA GLU A 229 1.28 -22.27 -0.97
C GLU A 229 0.90 -21.59 -2.29
N PRO A 230 -0.36 -21.12 -2.49
CA PRO A 230 -0.70 -20.42 -3.74
C PRO A 230 0.12 -19.15 -3.98
N PHE A 231 0.48 -18.41 -2.91
CA PHE A 231 1.37 -17.26 -3.02
C PHE A 231 2.80 -17.69 -3.40
N LEU A 232 3.32 -18.73 -2.78
CA LEU A 232 4.65 -19.26 -3.07
C LEU A 232 4.74 -19.80 -4.50
N ASP A 233 3.70 -20.45 -4.99
CA ASP A 233 3.60 -20.93 -6.38
C ASP A 233 3.56 -19.76 -7.37
N LEU A 234 2.81 -18.70 -7.05
CA LEU A 234 2.79 -17.46 -7.85
C LEU A 234 4.19 -16.82 -7.93
N VAL A 235 4.90 -16.74 -6.80
CA VAL A 235 6.27 -16.20 -6.75
C VAL A 235 7.21 -17.07 -7.57
N GLU A 236 7.14 -18.40 -7.44
CA GLU A 236 7.98 -19.33 -8.20
C GLU A 236 7.73 -19.21 -9.70
N GLN A 237 6.46 -19.19 -10.11
CA GLN A 237 6.07 -19.03 -11.51
C GLN A 237 6.61 -17.74 -12.14
N LYS A 238 6.55 -16.64 -11.41
CA LYS A 238 6.94 -15.30 -11.91
C LYS A 238 8.43 -15.00 -11.78
N SER A 239 9.10 -15.54 -10.76
CA SER A 239 10.47 -15.15 -10.37
C SER A 239 11.42 -16.32 -10.15
N GLY A 240 10.94 -17.55 -10.25
CA GLY A 240 11.72 -18.77 -10.14
C GLY A 240 11.91 -19.28 -8.72
N LYS A 241 12.43 -20.52 -8.62
CA LYS A 241 12.61 -21.27 -7.36
C LYS A 241 13.44 -20.52 -6.30
N LYS A 242 14.43 -19.74 -6.74
CA LYS A 242 15.24 -18.96 -5.81
C LYS A 242 14.42 -17.91 -5.06
N ALA A 243 13.54 -17.20 -5.77
CA ALA A 243 12.69 -16.19 -5.13
C ALA A 243 11.72 -16.82 -4.11
N ARG A 244 11.16 -18.01 -4.42
CA ARG A 244 10.36 -18.78 -3.46
C ARG A 244 11.17 -19.13 -2.22
N GLN A 245 12.41 -19.62 -2.39
CA GLN A 245 13.27 -19.97 -1.27
C GLN A 245 13.65 -18.75 -0.42
N ASP A 246 13.97 -17.62 -1.08
CA ASP A 246 14.29 -16.36 -0.39
C ASP A 246 13.11 -15.89 0.49
N ILE A 247 11.86 -16.02 0.00
CA ILE A 247 10.65 -15.74 0.81
C ILE A 247 10.58 -16.67 2.03
N LEU A 248 10.74 -17.99 1.85
CA LEU A 248 10.73 -18.94 2.95
C LEU A 248 11.83 -18.67 3.98
N ASP A 249 13.01 -18.26 3.53
CA ASP A 249 14.10 -17.90 4.44
C ASP A 249 13.79 -16.61 5.22
N MET A 250 13.15 -15.63 4.60
CA MET A 250 12.68 -14.42 5.29
C MET A 250 11.66 -14.74 6.40
N THR A 251 10.78 -15.73 6.22
CA THR A 251 9.78 -16.08 7.25
C THR A 251 10.38 -16.69 8.52
N LYS A 252 11.63 -17.13 8.48
CA LYS A 252 12.36 -17.63 9.66
C LYS A 252 12.81 -16.50 10.60
N ILE A 253 12.90 -15.27 10.08
CA ILE A 253 13.32 -14.09 10.83
C ILE A 253 12.07 -13.50 11.51
N LYS A 254 12.07 -13.43 12.85
CA LYS A 254 10.99 -12.85 13.62
C LYS A 254 11.41 -11.50 14.17
N LEU A 255 10.53 -10.52 14.02
CA LEU A 255 10.72 -9.20 14.61
C LEU A 255 10.56 -9.28 16.13
N LYS A 256 11.51 -8.72 16.85
CA LYS A 256 11.36 -8.53 18.29
C LYS A 256 10.51 -7.28 18.55
N ARG A 257 9.60 -7.35 19.52
CA ARG A 257 8.67 -6.28 19.87
C ARG A 257 8.69 -6.05 21.37
N LYS A 258 8.98 -4.82 21.78
CA LYS A 258 9.00 -4.42 23.21
C LYS A 258 7.65 -4.71 23.88
N ILE A 259 6.56 -4.36 23.22
CA ILE A 259 5.20 -4.54 23.74
C ILE A 259 4.79 -6.00 23.90
N LEU A 260 5.49 -6.94 23.22
CA LEU A 260 5.26 -8.39 23.36
C LEU A 260 6.23 -9.05 24.34
N GLY A 261 7.09 -8.29 25.03
CA GLY A 261 8.02 -8.79 26.06
C GLY A 261 9.24 -9.51 25.50
N HIS A 262 9.68 -9.21 24.28
CA HIS A 262 10.85 -9.85 23.66
C HIS A 262 12.16 -9.24 24.11
#